data_474f41f7e29df6de1b20c47ad63696b3
#
_entry.id   474f41f7e29df6de1b20c47ad63696b3
#
_cell.length_a   1.000
_cell.length_b   1.000
_cell.length_c   1.000
_cell.angle_alpha   90.00
_cell.angle_beta   90.00
_cell.angle_gamma   90.00
#
_symmetry.space_group_name_H-M   'P 1'
#
loop_
_entity.id
_entity.type
_entity.pdbx_description
1 polymer ?
#
loop_
_entity_poly.entity_id
_entity_poly.type
_entity_poly.pdbx_seq_one_letter_code
_entity_poly.pdbx_strand_id
1 'polypeptide(L)'
;MEHKKQRIIQIVAISLTAVVIAVAVGLVFMFTKKEETPLNGYSREDTIQDITVYQTLYGKNTETAATDAANAMNELSQLIGFEEDDSDIQKLNQAAWLDWISLDSRTISILDKAEKVAQDSGGAFSPTIVPILNLWGFSGSNPSVPTQEKIEQFLPYVDYQNLRVDTQENTASLKMSYSSVSLDGVYNGALCESAVSSYQTSGVTAGIITVGNSVGVYGTKPDGSKWTLAVKNPDVTDTELLAIGTFTIESGYASTCQLEQNSFVQDGTTYYGILDPSTGKPVETDLVSVTVTHADGPTSDALALACMVLGKEKGMSLLEQYNAGGIFIDRENNVTVTDNLKESVQLTTDTFKLA
;
A
#
# COMPACT_ATOMS: atom_id res chain seq x y z
N MET A 1 -10.30 83.39 -8.86
CA MET A 1 -10.72 82.24 -9.67
C MET A 1 -9.69 81.08 -9.60
N GLU A 2 -8.40 81.32 -9.58
CA GLU A 2 -7.35 80.34 -9.56
C GLU A 2 -7.33 79.43 -8.32
N HIS A 3 -7.49 80.00 -7.12
CA HIS A 3 -7.54 79.23 -5.87
C HIS A 3 -8.71 78.23 -5.78
N LYS A 4 -9.82 78.53 -6.45
CA LYS A 4 -10.97 77.62 -6.51
C LYS A 4 -10.73 76.44 -7.47
N LYS A 5 -10.02 76.67 -8.56
CA LYS A 5 -9.61 75.64 -9.53
C LYS A 5 -8.58 74.71 -8.93
N GLN A 6 -7.57 75.21 -8.20
CA GLN A 6 -6.57 74.39 -7.53
C GLN A 6 -7.17 73.51 -6.44
N ARG A 7 -8.11 73.95 -5.64
CA ARG A 7 -8.83 73.12 -4.65
C ARG A 7 -9.65 72.03 -5.27
N ILE A 8 -10.33 72.29 -6.41
CA ILE A 8 -11.10 71.28 -7.13
C ILE A 8 -10.21 70.23 -7.72
N ILE A 9 -9.05 70.59 -8.28
CA ILE A 9 -8.06 69.67 -8.80
C ILE A 9 -7.47 68.79 -7.68
N GLN A 10 -7.18 69.35 -6.51
CA GLN A 10 -6.70 68.59 -5.35
C GLN A 10 -7.76 67.59 -4.82
N ILE A 11 -9.03 68.02 -4.74
CA ILE A 11 -10.12 67.12 -4.28
C ILE A 11 -10.35 65.99 -5.28
N VAL A 12 -10.30 66.24 -6.59
CA VAL A 12 -10.42 65.23 -7.60
C VAL A 12 -9.23 64.26 -7.61
N ALA A 13 -8.00 64.76 -7.41
CA ALA A 13 -6.83 63.94 -7.33
C ALA A 13 -6.87 63.03 -6.08
N ILE A 14 -7.28 63.50 -4.91
CA ILE A 14 -7.41 62.75 -3.67
C ILE A 14 -8.51 61.69 -3.80
N SER A 15 -9.65 62.00 -4.42
CA SER A 15 -10.72 61.03 -4.67
C SER A 15 -10.33 59.95 -5.68
N LEU A 16 -9.55 60.27 -6.73
CA LEU A 16 -9.05 59.28 -7.68
C LEU A 16 -8.03 58.32 -7.02
N THR A 17 -7.14 58.87 -6.17
CA THR A 17 -6.16 58.05 -5.42
C THR A 17 -6.86 57.13 -4.45
N ALA A 18 -7.90 57.56 -3.75
CA ALA A 18 -8.67 56.72 -2.84
C ALA A 18 -9.40 55.57 -3.57
N VAL A 19 -9.94 55.83 -4.76
CA VAL A 19 -10.59 54.80 -5.61
C VAL A 19 -9.57 53.79 -6.12
N VAL A 20 -8.38 54.22 -6.56
CA VAL A 20 -7.32 53.29 -7.00
C VAL A 20 -6.80 52.42 -5.84
N ILE A 21 -6.67 53.00 -4.64
CA ILE A 21 -6.26 52.22 -3.45
C ILE A 21 -7.39 51.24 -3.06
N ALA A 22 -8.66 51.61 -3.11
CA ALA A 22 -9.77 50.73 -2.80
C ALA A 22 -9.87 49.55 -3.81
N VAL A 23 -9.63 49.83 -5.11
CA VAL A 23 -9.59 48.81 -6.15
C VAL A 23 -8.38 47.89 -5.98
N ALA A 24 -7.20 48.44 -5.66
CA ALA A 24 -6.00 47.64 -5.40
C ALA A 24 -6.14 46.74 -4.15
N VAL A 25 -6.72 47.28 -3.07
CA VAL A 25 -7.03 46.49 -1.85
C VAL A 25 -8.10 45.43 -2.15
N GLY A 26 -9.13 45.75 -2.94
CA GLY A 26 -10.15 44.78 -3.37
C GLY A 26 -9.58 43.67 -4.23
N LEU A 27 -8.65 43.99 -5.15
CA LEU A 27 -7.94 43.00 -5.96
C LEU A 27 -7.00 42.13 -5.09
N VAL A 28 -6.24 42.73 -4.17
CA VAL A 28 -5.41 41.96 -3.24
C VAL A 28 -6.28 41.02 -2.39
N PHE A 29 -7.46 41.49 -1.93
CA PHE A 29 -8.39 40.62 -1.18
C PHE A 29 -9.01 39.52 -2.07
N MET A 30 -9.23 39.74 -3.34
CA MET A 30 -9.68 38.70 -4.29
C MET A 30 -8.57 37.68 -4.58
N PHE A 31 -7.30 38.10 -4.67
CA PHE A 31 -6.16 37.20 -4.92
C PHE A 31 -5.61 36.55 -3.65
N THR A 32 -5.91 37.04 -2.45
CA THR A 32 -5.48 36.46 -1.16
C THR A 32 -6.54 35.62 -0.47
N LYS A 33 -7.76 35.50 -1.03
CA LYS A 33 -8.70 34.49 -0.56
C LYS A 33 -8.08 33.11 -0.86
N LYS A 34 -7.32 32.60 0.13
CA LYS A 34 -6.98 31.20 0.18
C LYS A 34 -8.33 30.47 0.13
N GLU A 35 -8.62 29.77 -0.94
CA GLU A 35 -9.82 28.94 -1.00
C GLU A 35 -9.72 27.98 0.20
N GLU A 36 -10.62 28.14 1.17
CA GLU A 36 -10.69 27.23 2.31
C GLU A 36 -11.02 25.85 1.74
N THR A 37 -10.10 24.93 1.88
CA THR A 37 -10.34 23.52 1.57
C THR A 37 -11.49 23.07 2.47
N PRO A 38 -12.57 22.48 1.93
CA PRO A 38 -13.66 22.00 2.76
C PRO A 38 -13.14 21.11 3.87
N LEU A 39 -13.51 21.37 5.14
CA LEU A 39 -13.13 20.53 6.28
C LEU A 39 -13.73 19.11 6.16
N ASN A 40 -14.85 18.99 5.43
CA ASN A 40 -15.48 17.71 5.14
C ASN A 40 -14.88 17.13 3.86
N GLY A 41 -14.20 15.98 3.96
CA GLY A 41 -13.70 15.23 2.82
C GLY A 41 -14.83 14.63 1.98
N TYR A 42 -14.58 14.42 0.70
CA TYR A 42 -15.41 13.58 -0.16
C TYR A 42 -15.02 12.13 0.06
N SER A 43 -15.97 11.28 0.48
CA SER A 43 -15.74 9.86 0.69
C SER A 43 -16.50 9.04 -0.34
N ARG A 44 -15.86 7.96 -0.80
CA ARG A 44 -16.42 7.04 -1.77
C ARG A 44 -15.96 5.61 -1.45
N GLU A 45 -16.87 4.67 -1.67
CA GLU A 45 -16.62 3.23 -1.67
C GLU A 45 -16.72 2.69 -3.10
N ASP A 46 -15.77 1.88 -3.50
CA ASP A 46 -15.71 1.20 -4.79
C ASP A 46 -15.42 -0.29 -4.55
N THR A 47 -15.66 -1.12 -5.56
CA THR A 47 -15.20 -2.50 -5.60
C THR A 47 -14.29 -2.67 -6.81
N ILE A 48 -13.04 -3.06 -6.59
CA ILE A 48 -12.05 -3.38 -7.62
C ILE A 48 -11.88 -4.89 -7.59
N GLN A 49 -12.37 -5.56 -8.62
CA GLN A 49 -12.58 -7.01 -8.57
C GLN A 49 -13.42 -7.38 -7.34
N ASP A 50 -12.95 -8.23 -6.45
CA ASP A 50 -13.66 -8.61 -5.23
C ASP A 50 -13.20 -7.85 -3.97
N ILE A 51 -12.36 -6.80 -4.14
CA ILE A 51 -11.80 -6.03 -3.04
C ILE A 51 -12.58 -4.73 -2.86
N THR A 52 -13.11 -4.51 -1.65
CA THR A 52 -13.73 -3.23 -1.29
C THR A 52 -12.62 -2.18 -1.06
N VAL A 53 -12.80 -1.02 -1.67
CA VAL A 53 -11.88 0.12 -1.64
C VAL A 53 -12.59 1.32 -1.04
N TYR A 54 -11.97 1.97 -0.07
CA TYR A 54 -12.48 3.19 0.55
C TYR A 54 -11.55 4.34 0.28
N GLN A 55 -12.11 5.47 -0.19
CA GLN A 55 -11.36 6.69 -0.47
C GLN A 55 -11.98 7.86 0.31
N THR A 56 -11.13 8.74 0.88
CA THR A 56 -11.56 10.03 1.41
C THR A 56 -10.57 11.11 0.95
N LEU A 57 -11.07 12.10 0.21
CA LEU A 57 -10.26 13.10 -0.47
C LEU A 57 -10.64 14.52 -0.03
N TYR A 58 -9.64 15.39 0.03
CA TYR A 58 -9.76 16.80 0.34
C TYR A 58 -9.15 17.64 -0.77
N GLY A 59 -9.75 18.79 -1.06
CA GLY A 59 -9.27 19.70 -2.11
C GLY A 59 -10.31 19.97 -3.18
N LYS A 60 -9.84 20.23 -4.39
CA LYS A 60 -10.70 20.46 -5.55
C LYS A 60 -10.94 19.18 -6.33
N ASN A 61 -12.04 19.13 -7.06
CA ASN A 61 -12.36 18.03 -7.98
C ASN A 61 -12.32 16.63 -7.35
N THR A 62 -12.59 16.52 -6.05
CA THR A 62 -12.44 15.27 -5.28
C THR A 62 -13.29 14.12 -5.83
N GLU A 63 -14.50 14.39 -6.32
CA GLU A 63 -15.36 13.36 -6.94
C GLU A 63 -14.77 12.83 -8.25
N THR A 64 -14.27 13.73 -9.10
CA THR A 64 -13.59 13.35 -10.35
C THR A 64 -12.31 12.60 -10.04
N ALA A 65 -11.50 13.09 -9.09
CA ALA A 65 -10.27 12.46 -8.66
C ALA A 65 -10.49 11.05 -8.11
N ALA A 66 -11.55 10.84 -7.31
CA ALA A 66 -11.91 9.51 -6.82
C ALA A 66 -12.32 8.56 -7.95
N THR A 67 -13.02 9.10 -8.96
CA THR A 67 -13.41 8.32 -10.15
C THR A 67 -12.19 7.94 -11.00
N ASP A 68 -11.29 8.90 -11.23
CA ASP A 68 -10.05 8.65 -11.99
C ASP A 68 -9.15 7.64 -11.28
N ALA A 69 -9.05 7.73 -9.95
CA ALA A 69 -8.33 6.76 -9.14
C ALA A 69 -8.94 5.34 -9.22
N ALA A 70 -10.28 5.23 -9.15
CA ALA A 70 -10.96 3.94 -9.31
C ALA A 70 -10.70 3.33 -10.71
N ASN A 71 -10.73 4.16 -11.76
CA ASN A 71 -10.42 3.72 -13.12
C ASN A 71 -8.95 3.26 -13.24
N ALA A 72 -7.99 4.03 -12.69
CA ALA A 72 -6.58 3.68 -12.71
C ALA A 72 -6.29 2.37 -11.94
N MET A 73 -6.96 2.16 -10.81
CA MET A 73 -6.87 0.89 -10.08
C MET A 73 -7.45 -0.28 -10.88
N ASN A 74 -8.62 -0.09 -11.54
CA ASN A 74 -9.20 -1.12 -12.39
C ASN A 74 -8.30 -1.49 -13.58
N GLU A 75 -7.72 -0.49 -14.25
CA GLU A 75 -6.76 -0.74 -15.34
C GLU A 75 -5.53 -1.50 -14.84
N LEU A 76 -4.98 -1.10 -13.69
CA LEU A 76 -3.83 -1.79 -13.12
C LEU A 76 -4.20 -3.21 -12.69
N SER A 77 -5.37 -3.42 -12.07
CA SER A 77 -5.83 -4.73 -11.61
C SER A 77 -5.95 -5.74 -12.76
N GLN A 78 -6.47 -5.31 -13.91
CA GLN A 78 -6.55 -6.14 -15.11
C GLN A 78 -5.16 -6.45 -15.68
N LEU A 79 -4.22 -5.51 -15.55
CA LEU A 79 -2.87 -5.65 -16.09
C LEU A 79 -2.03 -6.65 -15.29
N ILE A 80 -2.14 -6.62 -13.94
CA ILE A 80 -1.28 -7.39 -13.03
C ILE A 80 -1.98 -8.57 -12.34
N GLY A 81 -3.28 -8.75 -12.55
CA GLY A 81 -4.08 -9.79 -11.90
C GLY A 81 -3.62 -11.20 -12.30
N PHE A 82 -3.48 -12.09 -11.30
CA PHE A 82 -3.07 -13.47 -11.53
C PHE A 82 -4.15 -14.29 -12.27
N GLU A 83 -5.42 -14.06 -11.93
CA GLU A 83 -6.58 -14.77 -12.52
C GLU A 83 -7.15 -14.05 -13.75
N GLU A 84 -6.60 -12.87 -14.13
CA GLU A 84 -7.10 -12.07 -15.24
C GLU A 84 -6.59 -12.58 -16.58
N ASP A 85 -7.52 -12.90 -17.47
CA ASP A 85 -7.21 -13.30 -18.85
C ASP A 85 -6.42 -12.19 -19.56
N ASP A 86 -5.36 -12.55 -20.26
CA ASP A 86 -4.49 -11.62 -20.99
C ASP A 86 -3.73 -10.59 -20.11
N SER A 87 -3.68 -10.78 -18.79
CA SER A 87 -2.82 -9.95 -17.94
C SER A 87 -1.34 -10.16 -18.27
N ASP A 88 -0.50 -9.20 -17.90
CA ASP A 88 0.94 -9.32 -18.07
C ASP A 88 1.52 -10.47 -17.23
N ILE A 89 0.95 -10.72 -16.05
CA ILE A 89 1.34 -11.84 -15.20
C ILE A 89 0.97 -13.18 -15.84
N GLN A 90 -0.20 -13.30 -16.46
CA GLN A 90 -0.56 -14.50 -17.21
C GLN A 90 0.37 -14.73 -18.40
N LYS A 91 0.66 -13.67 -19.19
CA LYS A 91 1.60 -13.77 -20.32
C LYS A 91 2.98 -14.23 -19.88
N LEU A 92 3.50 -13.66 -18.77
CA LEU A 92 4.78 -14.05 -18.19
C LEU A 92 4.78 -15.52 -17.76
N ASN A 93 3.73 -15.97 -17.08
CA ASN A 93 3.60 -17.35 -16.63
C ASN A 93 3.47 -18.35 -17.81
N GLN A 94 2.73 -17.98 -18.86
CA GLN A 94 2.60 -18.81 -20.07
C GLN A 94 3.91 -18.91 -20.87
N ALA A 95 4.73 -17.84 -20.84
CA ALA A 95 6.05 -17.80 -21.48
C ALA A 95 7.18 -18.38 -20.60
N ALA A 96 6.86 -18.99 -19.45
CA ALA A 96 7.85 -19.53 -18.52
C ALA A 96 8.87 -20.44 -19.25
N TRP A 97 10.18 -20.17 -19.03
CA TRP A 97 11.36 -20.83 -19.62
C TRP A 97 11.56 -20.65 -21.14
N LEU A 98 10.63 -20.03 -21.85
CA LEU A 98 10.71 -19.90 -23.31
C LEU A 98 11.59 -18.71 -23.72
N ASP A 99 11.26 -17.51 -23.26
CA ASP A 99 11.97 -16.29 -23.66
C ASP A 99 11.66 -15.12 -22.71
N TRP A 100 12.32 -13.98 -22.96
CA TRP A 100 11.96 -12.69 -22.43
C TRP A 100 10.73 -12.16 -23.16
N ILE A 101 9.78 -11.62 -22.39
CA ILE A 101 8.58 -11.01 -22.96
C ILE A 101 8.49 -9.54 -22.55
N SER A 102 7.96 -8.72 -23.46
CA SER A 102 7.69 -7.32 -23.18
C SER A 102 6.39 -7.19 -22.39
N LEU A 103 6.43 -6.40 -21.32
CA LEU A 103 5.32 -6.12 -20.43
C LEU A 103 5.12 -4.62 -20.30
N ASP A 104 3.98 -4.19 -19.77
CA ASP A 104 3.75 -2.78 -19.42
C ASP A 104 4.78 -2.31 -18.39
N SER A 105 5.23 -1.08 -18.52
CA SER A 105 6.23 -0.50 -17.61
C SER A 105 5.78 -0.47 -16.15
N ARG A 106 4.47 -0.38 -15.89
CA ARG A 106 3.89 -0.45 -14.53
C ARG A 106 4.08 -1.84 -13.94
N THR A 107 3.82 -2.89 -14.74
CA THR A 107 4.05 -4.28 -14.33
C THR A 107 5.52 -4.52 -14.04
N ILE A 108 6.41 -4.06 -14.92
CA ILE A 108 7.87 -4.17 -14.73
C ILE A 108 8.31 -3.46 -13.45
N SER A 109 7.82 -2.26 -13.18
CA SER A 109 8.15 -1.53 -11.95
C SER A 109 7.73 -2.30 -10.69
N ILE A 110 6.55 -2.93 -10.69
CA ILE A 110 6.06 -3.70 -9.55
C ILE A 110 6.86 -5.00 -9.39
N LEU A 111 7.19 -5.69 -10.50
CA LEU A 111 8.03 -6.89 -10.48
C LEU A 111 9.44 -6.58 -9.96
N ASP A 112 10.04 -5.48 -10.37
CA ASP A 112 11.37 -5.04 -9.90
C ASP A 112 11.39 -4.79 -8.40
N LYS A 113 10.38 -4.07 -7.87
CA LYS A 113 10.21 -3.85 -6.43
C LYS A 113 10.03 -5.18 -5.66
N ALA A 114 9.23 -6.09 -6.19
CA ALA A 114 8.99 -7.40 -5.61
C ALA A 114 10.27 -8.26 -5.61
N GLU A 115 11.01 -8.30 -6.74
CA GLU A 115 12.31 -8.99 -6.85
C GLU A 115 13.34 -8.42 -5.87
N LYS A 116 13.40 -7.09 -5.74
CA LYS A 116 14.31 -6.43 -4.81
C LYS A 116 14.05 -6.83 -3.36
N VAL A 117 12.80 -6.83 -2.90
CA VAL A 117 12.47 -7.28 -1.53
C VAL A 117 12.74 -8.77 -1.38
N ALA A 118 12.46 -9.59 -2.39
CA ALA A 118 12.79 -11.01 -2.39
C ALA A 118 14.29 -11.24 -2.20
N GLN A 119 15.13 -10.50 -2.92
CA GLN A 119 16.58 -10.56 -2.82
C GLN A 119 17.06 -10.11 -1.43
N ASP A 120 16.62 -8.95 -0.96
CA ASP A 120 17.10 -8.34 0.28
C ASP A 120 16.62 -9.11 1.53
N SER A 121 15.46 -9.79 1.44
CA SER A 121 14.95 -10.68 2.49
C SER A 121 15.57 -12.09 2.45
N GLY A 122 16.46 -12.38 1.48
CA GLY A 122 17.03 -13.71 1.29
C GLY A 122 15.99 -14.76 0.89
N GLY A 123 14.91 -14.34 0.20
CA GLY A 123 13.82 -15.19 -0.27
C GLY A 123 12.70 -15.40 0.73
N ALA A 124 12.69 -14.70 1.87
CA ALA A 124 11.58 -14.80 2.84
C ALA A 124 10.25 -14.27 2.25
N PHE A 125 10.33 -13.31 1.35
CA PHE A 125 9.28 -12.98 0.39
C PHE A 125 9.69 -13.52 -0.98
N SER A 126 8.76 -14.15 -1.71
CA SER A 126 9.02 -14.62 -3.07
C SER A 126 7.80 -14.44 -3.96
N PRO A 127 7.88 -13.66 -5.05
CA PRO A 127 6.80 -13.55 -6.00
C PRO A 127 6.57 -14.85 -6.78
N THR A 128 7.49 -15.82 -6.72
CA THR A 128 7.39 -17.13 -7.36
C THR A 128 6.82 -18.22 -6.45
N ILE A 129 6.18 -17.89 -5.34
CA ILE A 129 5.62 -18.83 -4.34
C ILE A 129 4.46 -19.69 -4.86
N VAL A 130 3.86 -19.31 -6.00
CA VAL A 130 2.62 -19.90 -6.57
C VAL A 130 2.61 -21.43 -6.64
N PRO A 131 3.66 -22.13 -7.11
CA PRO A 131 3.65 -23.59 -7.19
C PRO A 131 3.38 -24.27 -5.84
N ILE A 132 3.89 -23.70 -4.75
CA ILE A 132 3.67 -24.23 -3.40
C ILE A 132 2.30 -23.81 -2.86
N LEU A 133 1.84 -22.55 -3.08
CA LEU A 133 0.48 -22.12 -2.71
C LEU A 133 -0.58 -23.03 -3.34
N ASN A 134 -0.42 -23.36 -4.63
CA ASN A 134 -1.30 -24.27 -5.34
C ASN A 134 -1.24 -25.71 -4.77
N LEU A 135 -0.06 -26.17 -4.38
CA LEU A 135 0.13 -27.50 -3.78
C LEU A 135 -0.61 -27.63 -2.45
N TRP A 136 -0.62 -26.58 -1.60
CA TRP A 136 -1.39 -26.51 -0.36
C TRP A 136 -2.88 -26.24 -0.59
N GLY A 137 -3.26 -25.77 -1.78
CA GLY A 137 -4.64 -25.42 -2.14
C GLY A 137 -5.12 -24.10 -1.54
N PHE A 138 -4.22 -23.24 -1.04
CA PHE A 138 -4.58 -21.92 -0.49
C PHE A 138 -5.13 -20.96 -1.55
N SER A 139 -4.81 -21.16 -2.81
CA SER A 139 -5.38 -20.41 -3.94
C SER A 139 -6.75 -20.94 -4.39
N GLY A 140 -7.26 -22.02 -3.79
CA GLY A 140 -8.48 -22.68 -4.20
C GLY A 140 -9.46 -22.93 -3.06
N SER A 141 -10.52 -23.71 -3.35
CA SER A 141 -11.59 -24.03 -2.38
C SER A 141 -11.35 -25.29 -1.54
N ASN A 142 -10.26 -26.04 -1.81
CA ASN A 142 -10.00 -27.34 -1.16
C ASN A 142 -8.57 -27.44 -0.64
N PRO A 143 -8.21 -26.64 0.39
CA PRO A 143 -6.89 -26.71 0.96
C PRO A 143 -6.64 -28.07 1.63
N SER A 144 -5.42 -28.59 1.51
CA SER A 144 -5.02 -29.86 2.12
C SER A 144 -3.52 -29.91 2.34
N VAL A 145 -3.09 -30.69 3.34
CA VAL A 145 -1.67 -30.88 3.67
C VAL A 145 -1.00 -31.75 2.58
N PRO A 146 -0.03 -31.23 1.81
CA PRO A 146 0.68 -32.00 0.83
C PRO A 146 1.68 -32.97 1.48
N THR A 147 2.08 -34.03 0.77
CA THR A 147 3.16 -34.91 1.22
C THR A 147 4.51 -34.18 1.14
N GLN A 148 5.45 -34.56 2.02
CA GLN A 148 6.79 -33.99 2.02
C GLN A 148 7.50 -34.17 0.67
N GLU A 149 7.32 -35.32 0.02
CA GLU A 149 7.87 -35.61 -1.30
C GLU A 149 7.39 -34.60 -2.37
N LYS A 150 6.11 -34.24 -2.33
CA LYS A 150 5.56 -33.23 -3.26
C LYS A 150 6.11 -31.84 -2.97
N ILE A 151 6.24 -31.46 -1.70
CA ILE A 151 6.86 -30.18 -1.33
C ILE A 151 8.27 -30.11 -1.91
N GLU A 152 9.11 -31.13 -1.67
CA GLU A 152 10.50 -31.20 -2.17
C GLU A 152 10.56 -31.15 -3.71
N GLN A 153 9.60 -31.76 -4.38
CA GLN A 153 9.49 -31.72 -5.85
C GLN A 153 9.24 -30.31 -6.37
N PHE A 154 8.42 -29.49 -5.67
CA PHE A 154 8.01 -28.16 -6.14
C PHE A 154 8.88 -27.01 -5.63
N LEU A 155 9.64 -27.19 -4.53
CA LEU A 155 10.53 -26.18 -3.96
C LEU A 155 11.49 -25.52 -4.97
N PRO A 156 12.13 -26.22 -5.93
CA PRO A 156 13.02 -25.58 -6.88
C PRO A 156 12.34 -24.52 -7.79
N TYR A 157 11.01 -24.59 -7.92
CA TYR A 157 10.26 -23.64 -8.76
C TYR A 157 9.87 -22.35 -8.01
N VAL A 158 10.05 -22.32 -6.69
CA VAL A 158 9.68 -21.22 -5.79
C VAL A 158 10.83 -20.22 -5.59
N ASP A 159 12.05 -20.59 -5.99
CA ASP A 159 13.21 -19.71 -5.87
C ASP A 159 12.97 -18.39 -6.64
N TYR A 160 12.96 -17.25 -5.91
CA TYR A 160 12.80 -15.92 -6.50
C TYR A 160 13.80 -15.63 -7.62
N GLN A 161 14.97 -16.25 -7.59
CA GLN A 161 15.99 -16.13 -8.64
C GLN A 161 15.54 -16.72 -10.00
N ASN A 162 14.43 -17.43 -10.04
CA ASN A 162 13.81 -17.87 -11.29
C ASN A 162 13.15 -16.71 -12.07
N LEU A 163 12.74 -15.65 -11.39
CA LEU A 163 12.30 -14.41 -12.01
C LEU A 163 13.51 -13.58 -12.44
N ARG A 164 13.44 -12.93 -13.58
CA ARG A 164 14.39 -11.94 -14.10
C ARG A 164 13.61 -10.77 -14.67
N VAL A 165 13.98 -9.57 -14.28
CA VAL A 165 13.35 -8.32 -14.73
C VAL A 165 14.41 -7.43 -15.38
N ASP A 166 14.08 -6.86 -16.53
CA ASP A 166 14.87 -5.83 -17.21
C ASP A 166 14.04 -4.55 -17.31
N THR A 167 14.36 -3.60 -16.45
CA THR A 167 13.67 -2.31 -16.36
C THR A 167 14.00 -1.36 -17.50
N GLN A 168 15.11 -1.59 -18.25
CA GLN A 168 15.51 -0.75 -19.37
C GLN A 168 14.73 -1.12 -20.63
N GLU A 169 14.59 -2.43 -20.87
CA GLU A 169 13.89 -2.95 -22.05
C GLU A 169 12.39 -3.21 -21.78
N ASN A 170 11.91 -3.02 -20.54
CA ASN A 170 10.56 -3.41 -20.09
C ASN A 170 10.24 -4.86 -20.41
N THR A 171 11.13 -5.78 -20.05
CA THR A 171 10.94 -7.21 -20.26
C THR A 171 11.14 -8.00 -18.98
N ALA A 172 10.48 -9.15 -18.89
CA ALA A 172 10.68 -10.13 -17.84
C ALA A 172 10.73 -11.54 -18.38
N SER A 173 11.31 -12.48 -17.62
CA SER A 173 11.33 -13.90 -17.97
C SER A 173 11.39 -14.80 -16.74
N LEU A 174 10.90 -16.02 -16.87
CA LEU A 174 11.02 -17.09 -15.87
C LEU A 174 11.99 -18.16 -16.37
N LYS A 175 12.96 -18.55 -15.54
CA LYS A 175 14.02 -19.51 -15.93
C LYS A 175 13.51 -20.95 -16.05
N MET A 176 12.44 -21.32 -15.36
CA MET A 176 11.97 -22.71 -15.27
C MET A 176 10.50 -22.83 -15.69
N SER A 177 10.16 -23.92 -16.39
CA SER A 177 8.83 -24.13 -16.95
C SER A 177 7.69 -24.25 -15.93
N TYR A 178 7.98 -24.62 -14.72
CA TYR A 178 6.99 -24.77 -13.64
C TYR A 178 7.05 -23.64 -12.63
N SER A 179 7.95 -22.65 -12.80
CA SER A 179 7.89 -21.41 -12.02
C SER A 179 6.71 -20.58 -12.46
N SER A 180 6.06 -19.95 -11.52
CA SER A 180 4.93 -19.07 -11.75
C SER A 180 4.99 -17.89 -10.79
N VAL A 181 4.75 -16.70 -11.31
CA VAL A 181 4.73 -15.45 -10.56
C VAL A 181 3.30 -15.07 -10.22
N SER A 182 3.07 -14.60 -8.99
CA SER A 182 1.92 -13.80 -8.61
C SER A 182 2.38 -12.50 -7.96
N LEU A 183 1.64 -11.43 -8.19
CA LEU A 183 1.80 -10.14 -7.52
C LEU A 183 0.82 -9.97 -6.35
N ASP A 184 0.07 -11.01 -5.95
CA ASP A 184 -0.92 -10.93 -4.86
C ASP A 184 -0.31 -10.41 -3.56
N GLY A 185 0.95 -10.76 -3.28
CA GLY A 185 1.69 -10.30 -2.11
C GLY A 185 2.09 -8.82 -2.13
N VAL A 186 1.85 -8.09 -3.23
CA VAL A 186 2.14 -6.65 -3.40
C VAL A 186 0.99 -5.90 -4.06
N TYR A 187 -0.11 -6.57 -4.32
CA TYR A 187 -1.23 -6.11 -5.13
C TYR A 187 -1.96 -4.93 -4.51
N ASN A 188 -2.31 -5.01 -3.24
CA ASN A 188 -3.07 -3.98 -2.54
C ASN A 188 -2.27 -2.67 -2.46
N GLY A 189 -0.98 -2.77 -2.15
CA GLY A 189 -0.06 -1.63 -2.13
C GLY A 189 0.11 -1.00 -3.50
N ALA A 190 0.15 -1.81 -4.57
CA ALA A 190 0.22 -1.33 -5.95
C ALA A 190 -1.05 -0.56 -6.34
N LEU A 191 -2.23 -1.04 -5.98
CA LEU A 191 -3.48 -0.32 -6.21
C LEU A 191 -3.55 0.97 -5.39
N CYS A 192 -3.11 0.97 -4.11
CA CYS A 192 -3.00 2.18 -3.31
C CYS A 192 -2.08 3.21 -3.97
N GLU A 193 -0.92 2.79 -4.50
CA GLU A 193 0.04 3.66 -5.17
C GLU A 193 -0.53 4.23 -6.46
N SER A 194 -1.26 3.44 -7.24
CA SER A 194 -1.97 3.89 -8.45
C SER A 194 -3.01 4.98 -8.14
N ALA A 195 -3.80 4.79 -7.09
CA ALA A 195 -4.77 5.77 -6.65
C ALA A 195 -4.13 7.08 -6.16
N VAL A 196 -3.08 6.98 -5.31
CA VAL A 196 -2.34 8.15 -4.82
C VAL A 196 -1.70 8.92 -5.97
N SER A 197 -1.16 8.25 -6.97
CA SER A 197 -0.62 8.88 -8.18
C SER A 197 -1.69 9.66 -8.94
N SER A 198 -2.92 9.14 -9.01
CA SER A 198 -4.06 9.83 -9.61
C SER A 198 -4.45 11.10 -8.82
N TYR A 199 -4.42 11.05 -7.47
CA TYR A 199 -4.69 12.22 -6.62
C TYR A 199 -3.71 13.36 -6.88
N GLN A 200 -2.42 13.05 -7.07
CA GLN A 200 -1.37 14.06 -7.31
C GLN A 200 -1.62 14.91 -8.55
N THR A 201 -2.28 14.36 -9.55
CA THR A 201 -2.54 15.04 -10.84
C THR A 201 -3.90 15.74 -10.90
N SER A 202 -4.79 15.50 -9.93
CA SER A 202 -6.22 15.88 -10.00
C SER A 202 -6.57 17.17 -9.24
N GLY A 203 -5.61 17.78 -8.51
CA GLY A 203 -5.87 18.97 -7.67
C GLY A 203 -6.39 18.62 -6.27
N VAL A 204 -6.34 17.37 -5.86
CA VAL A 204 -6.50 16.90 -4.48
C VAL A 204 -5.34 17.40 -3.65
N THR A 205 -5.61 17.92 -2.46
CA THR A 205 -4.59 18.41 -1.53
C THR A 205 -4.21 17.40 -0.46
N ALA A 206 -5.13 16.49 -0.12
CA ALA A 206 -4.92 15.41 0.82
C ALA A 206 -5.89 14.25 0.52
N GLY A 207 -5.50 13.03 0.79
CA GLY A 207 -6.33 11.85 0.59
C GLY A 207 -5.85 10.64 1.35
N ILE A 208 -6.78 9.74 1.65
CA ILE A 208 -6.53 8.41 2.18
C ILE A 208 -7.28 7.40 1.35
N ILE A 209 -6.64 6.30 1.04
CA ILE A 209 -7.21 5.14 0.37
C ILE A 209 -6.91 3.88 1.16
N THR A 210 -7.89 2.99 1.24
CA THR A 210 -7.73 1.65 1.82
C THR A 210 -8.10 0.61 0.77
N VAL A 211 -7.22 -0.32 0.52
CA VAL A 211 -7.40 -1.48 -0.36
C VAL A 211 -7.02 -2.73 0.43
N GLY A 212 -8.00 -3.55 0.81
CA GLY A 212 -7.75 -4.74 1.62
C GLY A 212 -7.00 -4.43 2.93
N ASN A 213 -5.78 -4.91 3.04
CA ASN A 213 -4.92 -4.70 4.22
C ASN A 213 -3.91 -3.57 4.06
N SER A 214 -3.96 -2.83 2.97
CA SER A 214 -3.03 -1.75 2.66
C SER A 214 -3.74 -0.40 2.66
N VAL A 215 -3.05 0.62 3.10
CA VAL A 215 -3.53 2.00 3.18
C VAL A 215 -2.50 2.91 2.53
N GLY A 216 -2.95 3.79 1.64
CA GLY A 216 -2.14 4.86 1.09
C GLY A 216 -2.62 6.22 1.59
N VAL A 217 -1.70 7.11 1.96
CA VAL A 217 -2.02 8.47 2.37
C VAL A 217 -1.22 9.49 1.58
N TYR A 218 -1.87 10.59 1.24
CA TYR A 218 -1.33 11.67 0.43
C TYR A 218 -1.64 13.02 1.05
N GLY A 219 -0.64 13.88 1.09
CA GLY A 219 -0.78 15.27 1.53
C GLY A 219 -1.15 15.41 3.01
N THR A 220 -1.29 16.67 3.45
CA THR A 220 -1.64 17.01 4.82
C THR A 220 -3.12 17.33 4.91
N LYS A 221 -3.81 16.77 5.91
CA LYS A 221 -5.22 17.06 6.16
C LYS A 221 -5.48 18.56 6.33
N PRO A 222 -6.69 19.08 6.01
CA PRO A 222 -7.00 20.49 6.08
C PRO A 222 -6.79 21.14 7.46
N ASP A 223 -6.93 20.35 8.52
CA ASP A 223 -6.70 20.77 9.92
C ASP A 223 -5.21 20.73 10.33
N GLY A 224 -4.32 20.32 9.42
CA GLY A 224 -2.88 20.21 9.67
C GLY A 224 -2.47 18.98 10.47
N SER A 225 -3.40 18.09 10.84
CA SER A 225 -3.08 16.87 11.59
C SER A 225 -2.50 15.79 10.69
N LYS A 226 -1.71 14.90 11.28
CA LYS A 226 -1.22 13.67 10.62
C LYS A 226 -2.37 12.70 10.36
N TRP A 227 -2.14 11.74 9.47
CA TRP A 227 -3.07 10.65 9.23
C TRP A 227 -2.98 9.65 10.37
N THR A 228 -4.13 9.34 10.99
CA THR A 228 -4.24 8.33 12.05
C THR A 228 -4.77 7.04 11.46
N LEU A 229 -4.00 5.98 11.58
CA LEU A 229 -4.31 4.65 11.10
C LEU A 229 -4.53 3.70 12.29
N ALA A 230 -5.33 2.68 12.08
CA ALA A 230 -5.58 1.65 13.09
C ALA A 230 -4.42 0.64 13.17
N VAL A 231 -4.00 0.28 14.37
CA VAL A 231 -3.29 -0.96 14.62
C VAL A 231 -4.35 -2.06 14.73
N LYS A 232 -4.49 -2.88 13.67
CA LYS A 232 -5.54 -3.89 13.58
C LYS A 232 -5.41 -4.94 14.70
N ASN A 233 -6.55 -5.42 15.21
CA ASN A 233 -6.55 -6.59 16.09
C ASN A 233 -6.04 -7.82 15.31
N PRO A 234 -5.04 -8.56 15.81
CA PRO A 234 -4.60 -9.79 15.15
C PRO A 234 -5.64 -10.91 15.15
N ASP A 235 -6.56 -10.94 16.12
CA ASP A 235 -7.70 -11.86 16.12
C ASP A 235 -8.74 -11.36 15.11
N VAL A 236 -8.72 -11.96 13.92
CA VAL A 236 -9.63 -11.63 12.82
C VAL A 236 -11.08 -12.10 13.06
N THR A 237 -11.31 -12.90 14.10
CA THR A 237 -12.64 -13.40 14.49
C THR A 237 -13.35 -12.49 15.48
N ASP A 238 -12.61 -11.60 16.15
CA ASP A 238 -13.17 -10.62 17.07
C ASP A 238 -13.80 -9.45 16.29
N THR A 239 -15.13 -9.46 16.22
CA THR A 239 -15.89 -8.42 15.52
C THR A 239 -16.20 -7.19 16.38
N GLU A 240 -15.90 -7.24 17.69
CA GLU A 240 -16.14 -6.12 18.62
C GLU A 240 -14.90 -5.23 18.75
N LEU A 241 -13.71 -5.83 18.81
CA LEU A 241 -12.43 -5.12 18.90
C LEU A 241 -11.69 -5.18 17.56
N LEU A 242 -11.99 -4.30 16.63
CA LEU A 242 -11.34 -4.27 15.29
C LEU A 242 -9.93 -3.72 15.32
N ALA A 243 -9.58 -2.90 16.33
CA ALA A 243 -8.27 -2.27 16.47
C ALA A 243 -7.84 -2.25 17.93
N ILE A 244 -6.58 -2.52 18.17
CA ILE A 244 -5.96 -2.51 19.50
C ILE A 244 -5.30 -1.17 19.84
N GLY A 245 -5.23 -0.27 18.86
CA GLY A 245 -4.59 1.03 18.99
C GLY A 245 -4.57 1.79 17.69
N THR A 246 -3.80 2.86 17.67
CA THR A 246 -3.59 3.71 16.51
C THR A 246 -2.12 4.07 16.35
N PHE A 247 -1.74 4.48 15.13
CA PHE A 247 -0.47 5.11 14.83
C PHE A 247 -0.65 6.24 13.82
N THR A 248 0.32 7.15 13.74
CA THR A 248 0.23 8.29 12.81
C THR A 248 1.37 8.28 11.81
N ILE A 249 1.03 8.62 10.56
CA ILE A 249 1.99 8.87 9.47
C ILE A 249 1.67 10.21 8.78
N GLU A 250 2.65 10.79 8.10
CA GLU A 250 2.47 12.03 7.35
C GLU A 250 2.11 11.77 5.88
N SER A 251 2.75 10.77 5.29
CA SER A 251 2.56 10.35 3.89
C SER A 251 3.08 8.93 3.69
N GLY A 252 2.79 8.33 2.55
CA GLY A 252 3.25 7.00 2.18
C GLY A 252 2.19 5.93 2.40
N TYR A 253 2.63 4.71 2.66
CA TYR A 253 1.78 3.54 2.70
C TYR A 253 1.99 2.75 3.98
N ALA A 254 0.95 2.05 4.41
CA ALA A 254 0.99 1.11 5.51
C ALA A 254 0.32 -0.19 5.09
N SER A 255 0.98 -1.32 5.29
CA SER A 255 0.49 -2.65 4.92
C SER A 255 0.53 -3.58 6.11
N THR A 256 -0.54 -4.35 6.33
CA THR A 256 -0.64 -5.26 7.46
C THR A 256 -0.75 -6.70 6.98
N CYS A 257 0.16 -7.55 7.42
CA CYS A 257 0.12 -9.00 7.26
C CYS A 257 -0.36 -9.63 8.57
N GLN A 258 -1.45 -10.42 8.51
CA GLN A 258 -2.02 -11.14 9.66
C GLN A 258 -1.96 -12.64 9.40
N LEU A 259 -1.45 -13.40 10.38
CA LEU A 259 -1.21 -14.83 10.24
C LEU A 259 -2.51 -15.63 10.02
N GLU A 260 -3.58 -15.26 10.70
CA GLU A 260 -4.84 -16.02 10.71
C GLU A 260 -5.79 -15.68 9.56
N GLN A 261 -5.45 -14.68 8.72
CA GLN A 261 -6.35 -14.20 7.66
C GLN A 261 -6.69 -15.29 6.62
N ASN A 262 -5.76 -16.21 6.36
CA ASN A 262 -5.97 -17.35 5.49
C ASN A 262 -5.47 -18.61 6.19
N SER A 263 -6.38 -19.50 6.55
CA SER A 263 -6.05 -20.73 7.27
C SER A 263 -7.09 -21.84 7.05
N PHE A 264 -6.68 -23.08 7.26
CA PHE A 264 -7.61 -24.21 7.33
C PHE A 264 -7.22 -25.18 8.44
N VAL A 265 -8.17 -26.01 8.85
CA VAL A 265 -7.93 -27.03 9.87
C VAL A 265 -8.01 -28.42 9.24
N GLN A 266 -6.98 -29.24 9.45
CA GLN A 266 -6.95 -30.64 9.07
C GLN A 266 -6.42 -31.49 10.24
N ASP A 267 -7.12 -32.55 10.60
CA ASP A 267 -6.77 -33.46 11.70
C ASP A 267 -6.50 -32.76 13.04
N GLY A 268 -7.25 -31.68 13.33
CA GLY A 268 -7.13 -30.87 14.55
C GLY A 268 -5.94 -29.90 14.57
N THR A 269 -5.18 -29.79 13.48
CA THR A 269 -4.07 -28.84 13.32
C THR A 269 -4.48 -27.71 12.40
N THR A 270 -4.21 -26.45 12.80
CA THR A 270 -4.42 -25.26 11.96
C THR A 270 -3.19 -25.03 11.10
N TYR A 271 -3.41 -24.86 9.80
CA TYR A 271 -2.38 -24.52 8.81
C TYR A 271 -2.66 -23.13 8.26
N TYR A 272 -1.64 -22.27 8.29
CA TYR A 272 -1.74 -20.88 7.83
C TYR A 272 -1.25 -20.72 6.40
N GLY A 273 -1.88 -19.82 5.66
CA GLY A 273 -1.59 -19.56 4.24
C GLY A 273 -0.33 -18.75 3.98
N ILE A 274 0.33 -18.25 5.03
CA ILE A 274 1.65 -17.63 4.89
C ILE A 274 2.68 -18.75 4.91
N LEU A 275 3.26 -19.02 3.73
CA LEU A 275 4.24 -20.10 3.56
C LEU A 275 5.66 -19.52 3.55
N ASP A 276 6.58 -20.27 4.17
CA ASP A 276 8.01 -20.00 4.07
C ASP A 276 8.53 -20.57 2.73
N PRO A 277 8.99 -19.70 1.79
CA PRO A 277 9.47 -20.15 0.48
C PRO A 277 10.67 -21.12 0.56
N SER A 278 11.45 -21.07 1.63
CA SER A 278 12.62 -21.94 1.81
C SER A 278 12.26 -23.37 2.19
N THR A 279 11.13 -23.57 2.86
CA THR A 279 10.67 -24.87 3.33
C THR A 279 9.45 -25.39 2.56
N GLY A 280 8.69 -24.51 1.89
CA GLY A 280 7.42 -24.81 1.26
C GLY A 280 6.31 -25.17 2.25
N LYS A 281 6.44 -24.79 3.51
CA LYS A 281 5.51 -25.09 4.62
C LYS A 281 4.95 -23.79 5.20
N PRO A 282 3.81 -23.86 5.93
CA PRO A 282 3.37 -22.74 6.75
C PRO A 282 4.49 -22.21 7.64
N VAL A 283 4.58 -20.91 7.74
CA VAL A 283 5.61 -20.23 8.54
C VAL A 283 5.55 -20.66 10.00
N GLU A 284 6.72 -20.94 10.59
CA GLU A 284 6.88 -21.15 12.02
C GLU A 284 7.33 -19.85 12.67
N THR A 285 6.41 -19.12 13.29
CA THR A 285 6.64 -17.78 13.87
C THR A 285 5.81 -17.56 15.12
N ASP A 286 6.35 -16.77 16.05
CA ASP A 286 5.57 -16.26 17.20
C ASP A 286 4.75 -15.03 16.83
N LEU A 287 4.96 -14.43 15.66
CA LEU A 287 4.23 -13.27 15.21
C LEU A 287 2.81 -13.64 14.75
N VAL A 288 1.84 -12.83 15.14
CA VAL A 288 0.44 -12.94 14.69
C VAL A 288 0.05 -11.81 13.74
N SER A 289 0.74 -10.66 13.82
CA SER A 289 0.52 -9.53 12.92
C SER A 289 1.81 -8.72 12.74
N VAL A 290 2.03 -8.24 11.53
CA VAL A 290 3.09 -7.27 11.18
C VAL A 290 2.49 -6.16 10.34
N THR A 291 2.62 -4.92 10.80
CA THR A 291 2.29 -3.73 10.01
C THR A 291 3.58 -3.02 9.63
N VAL A 292 3.76 -2.73 8.35
CA VAL A 292 4.93 -2.01 7.82
C VAL A 292 4.49 -0.70 7.20
N THR A 293 5.25 0.38 7.45
CA THR A 293 5.09 1.66 6.77
C THR A 293 6.28 1.94 5.86
N HIS A 294 6.01 2.36 4.63
CA HIS A 294 7.04 2.71 3.64
C HIS A 294 6.55 3.79 2.67
N ALA A 295 7.48 4.44 1.97
CA ALA A 295 7.15 5.45 0.97
C ALA A 295 6.57 4.87 -0.34
N ASP A 296 6.65 3.56 -0.53
CA ASP A 296 6.25 2.81 -1.72
C ASP A 296 5.28 1.71 -1.33
N GLY A 297 4.15 1.62 -2.04
CA GLY A 297 3.04 0.73 -1.71
C GLY A 297 3.39 -0.75 -1.87
N PRO A 298 3.82 -1.22 -3.07
CA PRO A 298 4.24 -2.60 -3.27
C PRO A 298 5.34 -3.06 -2.31
N THR A 299 6.31 -2.18 -2.04
CA THR A 299 7.40 -2.47 -1.12
C THR A 299 6.89 -2.66 0.32
N SER A 300 5.91 -1.85 0.77
CA SER A 300 5.35 -2.02 2.12
C SER A 300 4.64 -3.36 2.29
N ASP A 301 3.92 -3.83 1.27
CA ASP A 301 3.26 -5.14 1.27
C ASP A 301 4.29 -6.29 1.34
N ALA A 302 5.28 -6.26 0.45
CA ALA A 302 6.32 -7.27 0.38
C ALA A 302 7.13 -7.37 1.68
N LEU A 303 7.47 -6.22 2.27
CA LEU A 303 8.18 -6.15 3.55
C LEU A 303 7.35 -6.72 4.71
N ALA A 304 6.03 -6.48 4.74
CA ALA A 304 5.15 -7.02 5.77
C ALA A 304 5.12 -8.57 5.73
N LEU A 305 5.03 -9.16 4.54
CA LEU A 305 5.13 -10.61 4.34
C LEU A 305 6.51 -11.15 4.68
N ALA A 306 7.59 -10.49 4.20
CA ALA A 306 8.96 -10.88 4.51
C ALA A 306 9.22 -10.89 6.02
N CYS A 307 8.77 -9.85 6.74
CA CYS A 307 8.93 -9.75 8.19
C CYS A 307 8.16 -10.84 8.94
N MET A 308 6.98 -11.23 8.47
CA MET A 308 6.22 -12.34 9.06
C MET A 308 7.00 -13.65 8.96
N VAL A 309 7.66 -13.91 7.83
CA VAL A 309 8.47 -15.13 7.59
C VAL A 309 9.81 -15.08 8.34
N LEU A 310 10.48 -13.93 8.36
CA LEU A 310 11.78 -13.75 9.02
C LEU A 310 11.68 -13.76 10.55
N GLY A 311 10.51 -13.44 11.10
CA GLY A 311 10.33 -13.18 12.52
C GLY A 311 10.83 -11.78 12.91
N LYS A 312 10.60 -11.41 14.18
CA LYS A 312 10.81 -10.07 14.71
C LYS A 312 12.22 -9.51 14.48
N GLU A 313 13.25 -10.22 14.91
CA GLU A 313 14.63 -9.68 14.92
C GLU A 313 15.17 -9.42 13.51
N LYS A 314 15.06 -10.43 12.63
CA LYS A 314 15.51 -10.28 11.23
C LYS A 314 14.60 -9.32 10.45
N GLY A 315 13.30 -9.33 10.74
CA GLY A 315 12.34 -8.39 10.17
C GLY A 315 12.69 -6.94 10.50
N MET A 316 13.00 -6.62 11.75
CA MET A 316 13.44 -5.27 12.14
C MET A 316 14.72 -4.86 11.42
N SER A 317 15.69 -5.78 11.28
CA SER A 317 16.95 -5.52 10.54
C SER A 317 16.69 -5.26 9.05
N LEU A 318 15.72 -5.96 8.45
CA LEU A 318 15.31 -5.71 7.06
C LEU A 318 14.63 -4.33 6.93
N LEU A 319 13.73 -3.97 7.85
CA LEU A 319 13.06 -2.66 7.83
C LEU A 319 14.03 -1.50 7.97
N GLU A 320 15.10 -1.65 8.78
CA GLU A 320 16.16 -0.64 8.90
C GLU A 320 16.85 -0.36 7.56
N GLN A 321 17.13 -1.40 6.75
CA GLN A 321 17.74 -1.25 5.42
C GLN A 321 16.85 -0.44 4.46
N TYR A 322 15.52 -0.54 4.63
CA TYR A 322 14.53 0.17 3.83
C TYR A 322 14.11 1.51 4.42
N ASN A 323 14.65 1.92 5.57
CA ASN A 323 14.16 3.07 6.35
C ASN A 323 12.64 2.99 6.58
N ALA A 324 12.13 1.78 6.71
CA ALA A 324 10.72 1.48 6.91
C ALA A 324 10.36 1.44 8.39
N GLY A 325 9.10 1.75 8.73
CA GLY A 325 8.58 1.56 10.07
C GLY A 325 7.89 0.21 10.22
N GLY A 326 7.89 -0.35 11.42
CA GLY A 326 7.26 -1.65 11.70
C GLY A 326 6.58 -1.71 13.06
N ILE A 327 5.42 -2.40 13.10
CA ILE A 327 4.69 -2.76 14.31
C ILE A 327 4.53 -4.28 14.27
N PHE A 328 5.12 -4.99 15.22
CA PHE A 328 5.11 -6.44 15.31
C PHE A 328 4.30 -6.87 16.54
N ILE A 329 3.34 -7.75 16.37
CA ILE A 329 2.51 -8.28 17.44
C ILE A 329 2.77 -9.79 17.54
N ASP A 330 3.12 -10.27 18.75
CA ASP A 330 3.35 -11.68 19.01
C ASP A 330 2.14 -12.37 19.69
N ARG A 331 2.24 -13.71 19.84
CA ARG A 331 1.20 -14.53 20.46
C ARG A 331 0.96 -14.24 21.95
N GLU A 332 1.89 -13.54 22.61
CA GLU A 332 1.79 -13.10 24.00
C GLU A 332 1.22 -11.67 24.12
N ASN A 333 0.73 -11.11 23.01
CA ASN A 333 0.21 -9.74 22.90
C ASN A 333 1.26 -8.65 23.19
N ASN A 334 2.54 -8.94 23.02
CA ASN A 334 3.56 -7.90 23.03
C ASN A 334 3.58 -7.18 21.68
N VAL A 335 3.63 -5.86 21.72
CA VAL A 335 3.69 -4.99 20.55
C VAL A 335 5.08 -4.36 20.51
N THR A 336 5.91 -4.80 19.58
CA THR A 336 7.24 -4.23 19.33
C THR A 336 7.15 -3.25 18.17
N VAL A 337 7.72 -2.07 18.33
CA VAL A 337 7.65 -0.97 17.36
C VAL A 337 9.06 -0.50 17.02
N THR A 338 9.33 -0.26 15.74
CA THR A 338 10.61 0.35 15.31
C THR A 338 10.73 1.79 15.82
N ASP A 339 11.96 2.25 16.02
CA ASP A 339 12.22 3.56 16.65
C ASP A 339 11.57 4.73 15.90
N ASN A 340 11.49 4.67 14.57
CA ASN A 340 10.89 5.71 13.74
C ASN A 340 9.35 5.82 13.88
N LEU A 341 8.68 4.81 14.42
CA LEU A 341 7.23 4.82 14.69
C LEU A 341 6.87 4.89 16.18
N LYS A 342 7.83 4.69 17.09
CA LYS A 342 7.59 4.47 18.51
C LYS A 342 6.76 5.58 19.18
N GLU A 343 7.02 6.85 18.83
CA GLU A 343 6.28 7.98 19.37
C GLU A 343 4.88 8.16 18.76
N SER A 344 4.60 7.51 17.65
CA SER A 344 3.34 7.63 16.91
C SER A 344 2.29 6.59 17.31
N VAL A 345 2.71 5.47 17.94
CA VAL A 345 1.83 4.35 18.31
C VAL A 345 1.20 4.58 19.68
N GLN A 346 -0.12 4.40 19.76
CA GLN A 346 -0.89 4.46 20.99
C GLN A 346 -1.82 3.26 21.07
N LEU A 347 -1.66 2.42 22.11
CA LEU A 347 -2.59 1.33 22.39
C LEU A 347 -3.84 1.86 23.11
N THR A 348 -5.00 1.29 22.80
CA THR A 348 -6.30 1.65 23.36
C THR A 348 -6.89 0.57 24.26
N THR A 349 -6.18 -0.56 24.42
CA THR A 349 -6.57 -1.69 25.27
C THR A 349 -5.41 -2.15 26.12
N ASP A 350 -5.68 -2.59 27.34
CA ASP A 350 -4.66 -3.10 28.29
C ASP A 350 -4.26 -4.56 28.02
N THR A 351 -4.95 -5.23 27.09
CA THR A 351 -4.66 -6.61 26.70
C THR A 351 -3.31 -6.73 25.98
N PHE A 352 -2.93 -5.67 25.23
CA PHE A 352 -1.67 -5.59 24.49
C PHE A 352 -0.69 -4.65 25.20
N LYS A 353 0.61 -4.93 25.08
CA LYS A 353 1.67 -4.18 25.78
C LYS A 353 2.78 -3.77 24.82
N LEU A 354 3.17 -2.48 24.88
CA LEU A 354 4.38 -2.04 24.21
C LEU A 354 5.61 -2.68 24.89
N ALA A 355 6.45 -3.34 24.07
CA ALA A 355 7.65 -4.05 24.49
C ALA A 355 8.91 -3.18 24.31
#